data_cd6ad54c8d1efc7924e2c3ecd8e3d3ed
#
_entry.id   cd6ad54c8d1efc7924e2c3ecd8e3d3ed
#
_cell.length_a   1.000
_cell.length_b   1.000
_cell.length_c   1.000
_cell.angle_alpha   90.00
_cell.angle_beta   90.00
_cell.angle_gamma   90.00
#
_symmetry.space_group_name_H-M   'P 1'
#
loop_
_entity.id
_entity.type
_entity.pdbx_description
1 polymer ?
#
loop_
_entity_poly.entity_id
_entity_poly.type
_entity_poly.pdbx_seq_one_letter_code
_entity_poly.pdbx_strand_id
1 'polypeptide(L)'
;MSKLSNCLYMIELLHARGKMRISELAELLEVKERMIRIYRDDIEMAGIKIETTKGRYGGYSLSNTSLFPIKNMSQQELDALTFSIQKLVSKGNDIYAKDAQVALDKLNAVRKVETNKDRHIYFVQRSKPNYAFSDENQKYVQLQEALFTRSKVKIQYEKRSGERSERIIDPYGFVHYNEFFYCLALCNDKKEKRMFKLSRIKDIKTLYDTYKIPADFDIREEFPKFGIMKEPLEVELLIYPPFAVSVPESIWGENQKIEHNDDGSILFRATMSGKESIKKWILGMGASVRMLEPREVREEVVEEGRKLLEVYDSF
;
A
#
# COMPACT_ATOMS: atom_id res chain seq x y z
N MET A 1 10.97 -13.83 44.71
CA MET A 1 11.23 -13.70 43.26
C MET A 1 11.93 -12.38 42.94
N SER A 2 12.67 -12.29 41.83
CA SER A 2 13.28 -11.02 41.45
C SER A 2 12.19 -10.01 40.99
N LYS A 3 12.48 -8.70 41.02
CA LYS A 3 11.56 -7.66 40.54
C LYS A 3 11.10 -7.94 39.09
N LEU A 4 12.05 -8.32 38.23
CA LEU A 4 11.77 -8.65 36.82
C LEU A 4 10.84 -9.86 36.68
N SER A 5 11.11 -10.93 37.48
CA SER A 5 10.25 -12.12 37.46
C SER A 5 8.82 -11.80 37.86
N ASN A 6 8.63 -10.93 38.87
CA ASN A 6 7.31 -10.50 39.31
C ASN A 6 6.60 -9.64 38.29
N CYS A 7 7.29 -8.75 37.57
CA CYS A 7 6.71 -7.99 36.44
C CYS A 7 6.23 -8.93 35.34
N LEU A 8 7.04 -9.90 34.92
CA LEU A 8 6.66 -10.88 33.91
C LEU A 8 5.45 -11.73 34.33
N TYR A 9 5.47 -12.20 35.58
CA TYR A 9 4.38 -13.01 36.13
C TYR A 9 3.07 -12.19 36.25
N MET A 10 3.17 -10.90 36.65
CA MET A 10 2.03 -10.00 36.65
C MET A 10 1.41 -9.84 35.26
N ILE A 11 2.24 -9.72 34.20
CA ILE A 11 1.78 -9.65 32.82
C ILE A 11 1.06 -10.96 32.44
N GLU A 12 1.63 -12.12 32.78
CA GLU A 12 1.02 -13.41 32.48
C GLU A 12 -0.35 -13.58 33.17
N LEU A 13 -0.44 -13.19 34.44
CA LEU A 13 -1.70 -13.23 35.19
C LEU A 13 -2.78 -12.33 34.56
N LEU A 14 -2.43 -11.09 34.23
CA LEU A 14 -3.36 -10.15 33.59
C LEU A 14 -3.75 -10.61 32.19
N HIS A 15 -2.86 -11.28 31.48
CA HIS A 15 -3.17 -11.87 30.18
C HIS A 15 -4.14 -13.06 30.30
N ALA A 16 -3.88 -13.96 31.26
CA ALA A 16 -4.67 -15.18 31.42
C ALA A 16 -6.04 -14.95 32.05
N ARG A 17 -6.15 -14.02 33.01
CA ARG A 17 -7.35 -13.81 33.83
C ARG A 17 -8.09 -12.51 33.53
N GLY A 18 -7.54 -11.66 32.65
CA GLY A 18 -8.09 -10.34 32.34
C GLY A 18 -7.91 -9.35 33.49
N LYS A 19 -8.96 -8.62 33.85
CA LYS A 19 -8.92 -7.62 34.91
C LYS A 19 -8.80 -8.26 36.29
N MET A 20 -7.78 -7.87 37.07
CA MET A 20 -7.51 -8.36 38.43
C MET A 20 -7.39 -7.20 39.41
N ARG A 21 -7.81 -7.42 40.66
CA ARG A 21 -7.64 -6.46 41.76
C ARG A 21 -6.19 -6.39 42.21
N ILE A 22 -5.79 -5.22 42.72
CA ILE A 22 -4.42 -5.03 43.23
C ILE A 22 -4.13 -5.97 44.39
N SER A 23 -5.13 -6.22 45.26
CA SER A 23 -5.00 -7.17 46.37
C SER A 23 -4.80 -8.63 45.91
N GLU A 24 -5.53 -9.07 44.86
CA GLU A 24 -5.38 -10.40 44.28
C GLU A 24 -3.99 -10.61 43.65
N LEU A 25 -3.51 -9.58 42.93
CA LEU A 25 -2.16 -9.59 42.37
C LEU A 25 -1.08 -9.61 43.47
N ALA A 26 -1.28 -8.87 44.56
CA ALA A 26 -0.37 -8.82 45.66
C ALA A 26 -0.26 -10.17 46.39
N GLU A 27 -1.39 -10.87 46.57
CA GLU A 27 -1.46 -12.21 47.14
C GLU A 27 -0.76 -13.24 46.26
N LEU A 28 -1.05 -13.28 44.98
CA LEU A 28 -0.47 -14.23 44.03
C LEU A 28 1.03 -14.04 43.78
N LEU A 29 1.50 -12.79 43.86
CA LEU A 29 2.92 -12.48 43.70
C LEU A 29 3.68 -12.48 45.03
N GLU A 30 2.99 -12.74 46.15
CA GLU A 30 3.57 -12.74 47.52
C GLU A 30 4.27 -11.40 47.84
N VAL A 31 3.66 -10.28 47.51
CA VAL A 31 4.20 -8.93 47.72
C VAL A 31 3.14 -7.99 48.29
N LYS A 32 3.58 -6.84 48.81
CA LYS A 32 2.66 -5.80 49.27
C LYS A 32 2.04 -5.05 48.06
N GLU A 33 0.78 -4.58 48.18
CA GLU A 33 0.09 -3.84 47.13
C GLU A 33 0.89 -2.64 46.60
N ARG A 34 1.72 -2.00 47.41
CA ARG A 34 2.62 -0.93 46.95
C ARG A 34 3.56 -1.42 45.87
N MET A 35 4.03 -2.68 45.94
CA MET A 35 4.94 -3.25 44.95
C MET A 35 4.21 -3.50 43.62
N ILE A 36 2.93 -3.87 43.65
CA ILE A 36 2.12 -4.03 42.45
C ILE A 36 2.01 -2.71 41.67
N ARG A 37 1.91 -1.58 42.36
CA ARG A 37 1.91 -0.26 41.69
C ARG A 37 3.25 0.06 41.05
N ILE A 38 4.35 -0.27 41.70
CA ILE A 38 5.70 -0.12 41.16
C ILE A 38 5.88 -1.01 39.92
N TYR A 39 5.43 -2.26 39.99
CA TYR A 39 5.51 -3.20 38.88
C TYR A 39 4.69 -2.70 37.68
N ARG A 40 3.49 -2.13 37.89
CA ARG A 40 2.71 -1.49 36.87
C ARG A 40 3.52 -0.39 36.17
N ASP A 41 4.13 0.51 36.93
CA ASP A 41 4.89 1.64 36.39
C ASP A 41 6.11 1.16 35.60
N ASP A 42 6.82 0.14 36.07
CA ASP A 42 7.94 -0.50 35.37
C ASP A 42 7.49 -1.17 34.05
N ILE A 43 6.34 -1.85 34.06
CA ILE A 43 5.75 -2.51 32.90
C ILE A 43 5.31 -1.46 31.85
N GLU A 44 4.71 -0.35 32.30
CA GLU A 44 4.34 0.76 31.43
C GLU A 44 5.57 1.47 30.84
N MET A 45 6.64 1.67 31.60
CA MET A 45 7.91 2.17 31.10
C MET A 45 8.55 1.23 30.06
N ALA A 46 8.30 -0.08 30.17
CA ALA A 46 8.72 -1.05 29.17
C ALA A 46 7.82 -1.08 27.90
N GLY A 47 6.82 -0.19 27.82
CA GLY A 47 5.94 -0.03 26.66
C GLY A 47 4.70 -0.92 26.65
N ILE A 48 4.41 -1.63 27.77
CA ILE A 48 3.21 -2.46 27.90
C ILE A 48 2.15 -1.68 28.68
N LYS A 49 1.10 -1.23 28.01
CA LYS A 49 0.05 -0.41 28.61
C LYS A 49 -0.86 -1.22 29.53
N ILE A 50 -0.98 -0.78 30.80
CA ILE A 50 -1.89 -1.33 31.79
C ILE A 50 -3.04 -0.35 32.05
N GLU A 51 -4.25 -0.77 31.83
CA GLU A 51 -5.46 0.01 32.13
C GLU A 51 -5.79 -0.09 33.61
N THR A 52 -6.06 1.04 34.22
CA THR A 52 -6.46 1.14 35.63
C THR A 52 -7.94 1.49 35.71
N THR A 53 -8.76 0.59 36.27
CA THR A 53 -10.15 0.87 36.61
C THR A 53 -10.26 1.25 38.08
N LYS A 54 -10.89 2.38 38.39
CA LYS A 54 -11.11 2.86 39.78
C LYS A 54 -12.45 2.33 40.35
N GLY A 55 -12.58 2.28 41.66
CA GLY A 55 -13.83 1.95 42.36
C GLY A 55 -13.85 0.57 43.02
N ARG A 56 -15.01 0.19 43.57
CA ARG A 56 -15.21 -1.06 44.37
C ARG A 56 -14.81 -2.33 43.59
N TYR A 57 -14.97 -2.28 42.26
CA TYR A 57 -14.61 -3.37 41.33
C TYR A 57 -13.39 -2.98 40.47
N GLY A 58 -12.55 -2.06 40.96
CA GLY A 58 -11.37 -1.58 40.30
C GLY A 58 -10.24 -2.62 40.25
N GLY A 59 -9.28 -2.40 39.37
CA GLY A 59 -8.13 -3.29 39.21
C GLY A 59 -7.31 -2.88 38.00
N TYR A 60 -6.36 -3.74 37.68
CA TYR A 60 -5.49 -3.64 36.51
C TYR A 60 -5.92 -4.63 35.44
N SER A 61 -5.85 -4.23 34.17
CA SER A 61 -5.99 -5.08 32.99
C SER A 61 -4.96 -4.69 31.94
N LEU A 62 -4.55 -5.64 31.12
CA LEU A 62 -3.75 -5.30 29.95
C LEU A 62 -4.64 -4.61 28.92
N SER A 63 -4.11 -3.54 28.31
CA SER A 63 -4.78 -2.93 27.17
C SER A 63 -4.80 -3.90 25.99
N ASN A 64 -5.91 -3.96 25.24
CA ASN A 64 -6.04 -4.80 24.04
C ASN A 64 -5.02 -4.46 22.94
N THR A 65 -4.28 -3.36 23.08
CA THR A 65 -3.18 -2.96 22.21
C THR A 65 -1.82 -3.53 22.59
N SER A 66 -1.75 -4.39 23.64
CA SER A 66 -0.48 -4.95 24.13
C SER A 66 0.06 -6.05 23.22
N LEU A 67 1.33 -6.03 23.01
CA LEU A 67 2.31 -6.88 22.27
C LEU A 67 2.06 -8.40 22.12
N PHE A 68 0.95 -8.95 22.59
CA PHE A 68 0.70 -10.39 22.62
C PHE A 68 0.12 -11.06 21.37
N PRO A 69 -0.44 -10.36 20.37
CA PRO A 69 -0.85 -11.01 19.11
C PRO A 69 0.28 -11.77 18.43
N ILE A 70 1.53 -11.28 18.55
CA ILE A 70 2.70 -11.88 17.89
C ILE A 70 3.05 -13.25 18.48
N LYS A 71 2.82 -13.45 19.80
CA LYS A 71 3.10 -14.73 20.49
C LYS A 71 2.20 -15.88 20.03
N ASN A 72 1.03 -15.54 19.48
CA ASN A 72 0.03 -16.51 19.01
C ASN A 72 0.10 -16.77 17.49
N MET A 73 1.01 -16.11 16.79
CA MET A 73 1.19 -16.33 15.35
C MET A 73 1.94 -17.64 15.10
N SER A 74 1.42 -18.44 14.18
CA SER A 74 2.10 -19.61 13.67
C SER A 74 3.39 -19.21 12.92
N GLN A 75 4.31 -20.16 12.77
CA GLN A 75 5.55 -19.93 12.02
C GLN A 75 5.24 -19.50 10.57
N GLN A 76 4.23 -20.10 9.95
CA GLN A 76 3.81 -19.77 8.56
C GLN A 76 3.29 -18.33 8.45
N GLU A 77 2.51 -17.85 9.42
CA GLU A 77 2.02 -16.47 9.45
C GLU A 77 3.16 -15.46 9.61
N LEU A 78 4.10 -15.76 10.51
CA LEU A 78 5.29 -14.93 10.70
C LEU A 78 6.19 -14.90 9.45
N ASP A 79 6.35 -16.03 8.76
CA ASP A 79 7.11 -16.11 7.52
C ASP A 79 6.45 -15.30 6.41
N ALA A 80 5.12 -15.37 6.29
CA ALA A 80 4.35 -14.59 5.33
C ALA A 80 4.48 -13.08 5.58
N LEU A 81 4.41 -12.65 6.86
CA LEU A 81 4.62 -11.24 7.23
C LEU A 81 6.05 -10.79 6.95
N THR A 82 7.04 -11.61 7.34
CA THR A 82 8.46 -11.32 7.08
C THR A 82 8.73 -11.15 5.59
N PHE A 83 8.22 -12.07 4.77
CA PHE A 83 8.32 -11.99 3.31
C PHE A 83 7.69 -10.70 2.76
N SER A 84 6.48 -10.37 3.21
CA SER A 84 5.75 -9.18 2.76
C SER A 84 6.48 -7.89 3.14
N ILE A 85 7.01 -7.80 4.35
CA ILE A 85 7.79 -6.66 4.82
C ILE A 85 9.12 -6.57 4.06
N GLN A 86 9.84 -7.68 3.86
CA GLN A 86 11.07 -7.68 3.07
C GLN A 86 10.84 -7.24 1.63
N LYS A 87 9.73 -7.67 1.02
CA LYS A 87 9.32 -7.21 -0.31
C LYS A 87 9.07 -5.71 -0.35
N LEU A 88 8.43 -5.13 0.68
CA LEU A 88 8.22 -3.69 0.79
C LEU A 88 9.55 -2.94 0.97
N VAL A 89 10.39 -3.39 1.91
CA VAL A 89 11.70 -2.77 2.18
C VAL A 89 12.63 -2.85 0.98
N SER A 90 12.60 -3.96 0.21
CA SER A 90 13.44 -4.12 -1.00
C SER A 90 13.12 -3.10 -2.09
N LYS A 91 11.91 -2.52 -2.09
CA LYS A 91 11.51 -1.45 -3.01
C LYS A 91 12.29 -0.14 -2.79
N GLY A 92 12.99 -0.01 -1.67
CA GLY A 92 13.73 1.19 -1.30
C GLY A 92 12.82 2.21 -0.63
N ASN A 93 13.12 3.50 -0.75
CA ASN A 93 12.48 4.62 -0.05
C ASN A 93 10.94 4.75 -0.24
N ASP A 94 10.19 3.66 -0.08
CA ASP A 94 8.74 3.71 0.10
C ASP A 94 8.42 4.49 1.39
N ILE A 95 7.29 5.18 1.42
CA ILE A 95 6.80 5.97 2.57
C ILE A 95 6.85 5.16 3.86
N TYR A 96 6.55 3.88 3.79
CA TYR A 96 6.49 2.97 4.93
C TYR A 96 7.75 2.09 5.10
N ALA A 97 8.75 2.21 4.24
CA ALA A 97 9.92 1.31 4.26
C ALA A 97 10.68 1.35 5.59
N LYS A 98 10.85 2.56 6.16
CA LYS A 98 11.54 2.74 7.45
C LYS A 98 10.77 2.11 8.61
N ASP A 99 9.47 2.34 8.70
CA ASP A 99 8.62 1.78 9.74
C ASP A 99 8.46 0.27 9.57
N ALA A 100 8.38 -0.21 8.33
CA ALA A 100 8.36 -1.63 8.00
C ALA A 100 9.67 -2.32 8.41
N GLN A 101 10.83 -1.69 8.22
CA GLN A 101 12.10 -2.24 8.70
C GLN A 101 12.12 -2.36 10.24
N VAL A 102 11.70 -1.32 10.95
CA VAL A 102 11.60 -1.35 12.42
C VAL A 102 10.63 -2.46 12.89
N ALA A 103 9.50 -2.64 12.19
CA ALA A 103 8.56 -3.72 12.48
C ALA A 103 9.19 -5.10 12.23
N LEU A 104 9.95 -5.27 11.15
CA LEU A 104 10.68 -6.50 10.84
C LEU A 104 11.73 -6.83 11.91
N ASP A 105 12.48 -5.83 12.38
CA ASP A 105 13.47 -6.01 13.42
C ASP A 105 12.83 -6.47 14.74
N LYS A 106 11.66 -5.89 15.10
CA LYS A 106 10.87 -6.32 16.27
C LYS A 106 10.34 -7.75 16.11
N LEU A 107 9.84 -8.12 14.93
CA LEU A 107 9.38 -9.48 14.64
C LEU A 107 10.53 -10.49 14.78
N ASN A 108 11.69 -10.19 14.23
CA ASN A 108 12.88 -11.04 14.28
C ASN A 108 13.39 -11.20 15.72
N ALA A 109 13.33 -10.15 16.54
CA ALA A 109 13.72 -10.21 17.96
C ALA A 109 12.83 -11.17 18.77
N VAL A 110 11.52 -11.23 18.47
CA VAL A 110 10.59 -12.17 19.12
C VAL A 110 10.87 -13.62 18.73
N ARG A 111 11.32 -13.86 17.49
CA ARG A 111 11.54 -15.21 16.94
C ARG A 111 12.77 -15.91 17.47
N LYS A 112 13.74 -15.21 18.05
CA LYS A 112 15.10 -15.75 18.34
C LYS A 112 15.74 -16.44 17.12
N VAL A 113 15.35 -16.02 15.92
CA VAL A 113 15.90 -16.60 14.69
C VAL A 113 17.31 -16.03 14.51
N GLU A 114 18.28 -16.91 14.37
CA GLU A 114 19.59 -16.55 13.86
C GLU A 114 19.40 -15.90 12.48
N THR A 115 19.62 -14.59 12.43
CA THR A 115 19.34 -13.73 11.26
C THR A 115 20.20 -14.04 10.02
N ASN A 116 20.99 -15.12 10.05
CA ASN A 116 22.05 -15.36 9.09
C ASN A 116 21.97 -16.64 8.27
N LYS A 117 20.88 -17.42 8.35
CA LYS A 117 20.77 -18.63 7.50
C LYS A 117 19.58 -18.52 6.58
N ASP A 118 19.87 -18.66 5.29
CA ASP A 118 18.94 -18.97 4.20
C ASP A 118 18.02 -17.85 3.72
N ARG A 119 18.63 -16.72 3.31
CA ARG A 119 17.92 -15.79 2.42
C ARG A 119 18.01 -16.31 0.99
N HIS A 120 17.20 -17.31 0.66
CA HIS A 120 17.12 -17.87 -0.71
C HIS A 120 16.26 -17.00 -1.64
N ILE A 121 15.56 -15.99 -1.12
CA ILE A 121 14.70 -15.13 -1.90
C ILE A 121 15.34 -13.74 -2.02
N TYR A 122 15.60 -13.33 -3.26
CA TYR A 122 16.11 -12.01 -3.59
C TYR A 122 15.09 -11.25 -4.44
N PHE A 123 14.70 -10.05 -3.98
CA PHE A 123 13.74 -9.22 -4.69
C PHE A 123 14.46 -8.33 -5.70
N VAL A 124 14.19 -8.56 -6.99
CA VAL A 124 14.73 -7.76 -8.09
C VAL A 124 13.60 -6.96 -8.73
N GLN A 125 13.86 -5.70 -9.02
CA GLN A 125 12.92 -4.83 -9.73
C GLN A 125 13.57 -4.31 -11.01
N ARG A 126 12.79 -4.24 -12.10
CA ARG A 126 13.24 -3.65 -13.36
C ARG A 126 13.58 -2.16 -13.20
N SER A 127 12.83 -1.43 -12.40
CA SER A 127 13.06 -0.02 -12.10
C SER A 127 12.52 0.31 -10.71
N LYS A 128 13.11 1.31 -10.06
CA LYS A 128 12.63 1.86 -8.79
C LYS A 128 12.23 3.32 -9.00
N PRO A 129 11.23 3.82 -8.23
CA PRO A 129 10.97 5.25 -8.19
C PRO A 129 12.22 6.03 -7.81
N ASN A 130 12.49 7.12 -8.51
CA ASN A 130 13.62 7.99 -8.18
C ASN A 130 13.18 9.07 -7.19
N TYR A 131 13.23 8.75 -5.91
CA TYR A 131 12.78 9.63 -4.83
C TYR A 131 13.69 10.86 -4.62
N ALA A 132 14.91 10.89 -5.18
CA ALA A 132 15.76 12.09 -5.16
C ALA A 132 15.14 13.26 -5.96
N PHE A 133 14.18 12.96 -6.87
CA PHE A 133 13.46 13.97 -7.64
C PHE A 133 12.14 14.41 -7.01
N SER A 134 11.69 13.81 -5.92
CA SER A 134 10.39 14.16 -5.33
C SER A 134 10.39 13.96 -3.82
N ASP A 135 9.94 14.98 -3.10
CA ASP A 135 9.64 14.90 -1.67
C ASP A 135 8.27 14.22 -1.46
N GLU A 136 8.08 13.04 -2.06
CA GLU A 136 6.77 12.35 -2.04
C GLU A 136 6.28 12.09 -0.63
N ASN A 137 7.17 11.70 0.28
CA ASN A 137 6.81 11.43 1.67
C ASN A 137 6.24 12.68 2.36
N GLN A 138 6.91 13.82 2.18
CA GLN A 138 6.45 15.08 2.78
C GLN A 138 5.11 15.52 2.19
N LYS A 139 4.96 15.41 0.87
CA LYS A 139 3.72 15.71 0.15
C LYS A 139 2.57 14.79 0.57
N TYR A 140 2.88 13.50 0.76
CA TYR A 140 1.89 12.54 1.25
C TYR A 140 1.38 12.92 2.63
N VAL A 141 2.29 13.22 3.58
CA VAL A 141 1.91 13.63 4.94
C VAL A 141 1.07 14.90 4.93
N GLN A 142 1.47 15.94 4.17
CA GLN A 142 0.72 17.18 4.06
C GLN A 142 -0.69 16.97 3.47
N LEU A 143 -0.82 16.17 2.44
CA LEU A 143 -2.12 15.86 1.84
C LEU A 143 -2.96 14.95 2.73
N GLN A 144 -2.35 14.05 3.49
CA GLN A 144 -3.04 13.20 4.47
C GLN A 144 -3.60 14.04 5.62
N GLU A 145 -2.83 15.01 6.12
CA GLU A 145 -3.28 15.95 7.13
C GLU A 145 -4.45 16.80 6.60
N ALA A 146 -4.35 17.32 5.38
CA ALA A 146 -5.42 18.06 4.73
C ALA A 146 -6.69 17.21 4.53
N LEU A 147 -6.54 15.94 4.18
CA LEU A 147 -7.65 14.99 4.09
C LEU A 147 -8.30 14.78 5.47
N PHE A 148 -7.52 14.61 6.51
CA PHE A 148 -8.02 14.40 7.87
C PHE A 148 -8.78 15.64 8.39
N THR A 149 -8.21 16.83 8.19
CA THR A 149 -8.81 18.12 8.61
C THR A 149 -9.89 18.62 7.66
N ARG A 150 -10.11 17.93 6.53
CA ARG A 150 -11.04 18.38 5.48
C ARG A 150 -10.69 19.77 4.92
N SER A 151 -9.43 20.13 4.89
CA SER A 151 -8.96 21.41 4.37
C SER A 151 -8.69 21.34 2.86
N LYS A 152 -9.12 22.38 2.13
CA LYS A 152 -8.76 22.52 0.71
C LYS A 152 -7.25 22.73 0.57
N VAL A 153 -6.73 22.30 -0.58
CA VAL A 153 -5.31 22.39 -0.85
C VAL A 153 -5.07 23.05 -2.20
N LYS A 154 -4.20 24.04 -2.22
CA LYS A 154 -3.66 24.61 -3.46
C LYS A 154 -2.38 23.88 -3.81
N ILE A 155 -2.32 23.33 -5.04
CA ILE A 155 -1.14 22.62 -5.54
C ILE A 155 -0.61 23.26 -6.81
N GLN A 156 0.71 23.23 -6.99
CA GLN A 156 1.34 23.40 -8.30
C GLN A 156 1.57 22.03 -8.93
N TYR A 157 0.95 21.77 -10.08
CA TYR A 157 0.97 20.47 -10.72
C TYR A 157 1.59 20.52 -12.11
N GLU A 158 2.57 19.64 -12.36
CA GLU A 158 3.22 19.48 -13.65
C GLU A 158 2.58 18.34 -14.43
N LYS A 159 1.97 18.67 -15.59
CA LYS A 159 1.38 17.69 -16.50
C LYS A 159 2.44 16.83 -17.18
N ARG A 160 2.02 15.75 -17.86
CA ARG A 160 2.94 14.93 -18.67
C ARG A 160 3.61 15.71 -19.81
N SER A 161 2.96 16.77 -20.30
CA SER A 161 3.49 17.68 -21.31
C SER A 161 4.60 18.60 -20.79
N GLY A 162 4.91 18.60 -19.48
CA GLY A 162 5.81 19.56 -18.84
C GLY A 162 5.14 20.88 -18.43
N GLU A 163 3.91 21.13 -18.86
CA GLU A 163 3.16 22.35 -18.50
C GLU A 163 2.81 22.35 -17.02
N ARG A 164 3.06 23.47 -16.34
CA ARG A 164 2.69 23.68 -14.93
C ARG A 164 1.37 24.43 -14.82
N SER A 165 0.59 24.06 -13.83
CA SER A 165 -0.69 24.70 -13.52
C SER A 165 -0.95 24.69 -12.03
N GLU A 166 -1.54 25.76 -11.52
CA GLU A 166 -2.09 25.78 -10.18
C GLU A 166 -3.47 25.15 -10.16
N ARG A 167 -3.77 24.42 -9.08
CA ARG A 167 -5.09 23.80 -8.85
C ARG A 167 -5.47 23.93 -7.38
N ILE A 168 -6.75 24.18 -7.13
CA ILE A 168 -7.34 24.00 -5.81
C ILE A 168 -8.05 22.65 -5.82
N ILE A 169 -7.68 21.79 -4.88
CA ILE A 169 -8.20 20.42 -4.77
C ILE A 169 -8.76 20.16 -3.39
N ASP A 170 -9.76 19.31 -3.33
CA ASP A 170 -10.34 18.73 -2.13
C ASP A 170 -9.89 17.26 -2.08
N PRO A 171 -8.91 16.87 -1.26
CA PRO A 171 -8.43 15.50 -1.19
C PRO A 171 -9.53 14.53 -0.73
N TYR A 172 -9.72 13.42 -1.46
CA TYR A 172 -10.71 12.38 -1.14
C TYR A 172 -10.06 11.08 -0.68
N GLY A 173 -8.80 10.86 -1.05
CA GLY A 173 -8.04 9.68 -0.65
C GLY A 173 -6.78 9.46 -1.46
N PHE A 174 -6.12 8.33 -1.19
CA PHE A 174 -4.87 7.95 -1.85
C PHE A 174 -4.98 6.60 -2.53
N VAL A 175 -4.28 6.49 -3.66
CA VAL A 175 -4.16 5.25 -4.43
C VAL A 175 -2.69 4.99 -4.68
N HIS A 176 -2.24 3.78 -4.36
CA HIS A 176 -0.91 3.30 -4.73
C HIS A 176 -1.02 2.43 -5.98
N TYR A 177 -0.42 2.89 -7.09
CA TYR A 177 -0.50 2.21 -8.37
C TYR A 177 0.85 2.25 -9.09
N ASN A 178 1.34 1.09 -9.52
CA ASN A 178 2.62 0.93 -10.22
C ASN A 178 3.77 1.70 -9.52
N GLU A 179 3.96 1.41 -8.22
CA GLU A 179 5.02 1.97 -7.37
C GLU A 179 4.93 3.48 -7.09
N PHE A 180 3.81 4.13 -7.44
CA PHE A 180 3.61 5.56 -7.21
C PHE A 180 2.33 5.86 -6.44
N PHE A 181 2.38 6.87 -5.60
CA PHE A 181 1.20 7.39 -4.93
C PHE A 181 0.48 8.45 -5.77
N TYR A 182 -0.83 8.38 -5.72
CA TYR A 182 -1.75 9.32 -6.33
C TYR A 182 -2.74 9.81 -5.29
N CYS A 183 -3.06 11.10 -5.31
CA CYS A 183 -4.16 11.67 -4.56
C CYS A 183 -5.38 11.75 -5.48
N LEU A 184 -6.47 11.07 -5.11
CA LEU A 184 -7.78 11.30 -5.69
C LEU A 184 -8.39 12.53 -5.02
N ALA A 185 -8.76 13.53 -5.79
CA ALA A 185 -9.31 14.78 -5.28
C ALA A 185 -10.35 15.37 -6.23
N LEU A 186 -11.30 16.10 -5.68
CA LEU A 186 -12.16 16.98 -6.49
C LEU A 186 -11.34 18.22 -6.89
N CYS A 187 -11.15 18.41 -8.18
CA CYS A 187 -10.51 19.61 -8.72
C CYS A 187 -11.55 20.74 -8.80
N ASN A 188 -11.39 21.77 -7.99
CA ASN A 188 -12.37 22.86 -7.91
C ASN A 188 -12.50 23.63 -9.22
N ASP A 189 -11.39 23.78 -9.99
CA ASP A 189 -11.38 24.50 -11.26
C ASP A 189 -12.14 23.73 -12.36
N LYS A 190 -12.11 22.41 -12.32
CA LYS A 190 -12.73 21.54 -13.32
C LYS A 190 -14.06 20.94 -12.85
N LYS A 191 -14.36 21.04 -11.56
CA LYS A 191 -15.56 20.48 -10.90
C LYS A 191 -15.72 18.97 -11.12
N GLU A 192 -14.60 18.26 -11.22
CA GLU A 192 -14.55 16.82 -11.43
C GLU A 192 -13.48 16.16 -10.56
N LYS A 193 -13.67 14.88 -10.23
CA LYS A 193 -12.67 14.08 -9.51
C LYS A 193 -11.50 13.77 -10.45
N ARG A 194 -10.28 14.02 -9.99
CA ARG A 194 -9.04 13.79 -10.73
C ARG A 194 -7.99 13.11 -9.87
N MET A 195 -7.10 12.39 -10.53
CA MET A 195 -5.94 11.78 -9.92
C MET A 195 -4.71 12.67 -10.10
N PHE A 196 -4.06 12.99 -9.00
CA PHE A 196 -2.83 13.77 -8.97
C PHE A 196 -1.68 12.89 -8.50
N LYS A 197 -0.75 12.57 -9.40
CA LYS A 197 0.47 11.82 -9.05
C LYS A 197 1.33 12.68 -8.12
N LEU A 198 1.70 12.16 -6.93
CA LEU A 198 2.42 12.95 -5.93
C LEU A 198 3.77 13.47 -6.44
N SER A 199 4.51 12.65 -7.20
CA SER A 199 5.79 13.06 -7.80
C SER A 199 5.70 14.25 -8.77
N ARG A 200 4.51 14.56 -9.28
CA ARG A 200 4.25 15.70 -10.17
C ARG A 200 3.72 16.94 -9.46
N ILE A 201 3.45 16.85 -8.19
CA ILE A 201 3.11 18.01 -7.36
C ILE A 201 4.43 18.69 -7.01
N LYS A 202 4.58 19.97 -7.35
CA LYS A 202 5.80 20.75 -7.09
C LYS A 202 5.72 21.53 -5.79
N ASP A 203 4.50 21.99 -5.46
CA ASP A 203 4.25 22.75 -4.23
C ASP A 203 2.86 22.44 -3.69
N ILE A 204 2.72 22.53 -2.36
CA ILE A 204 1.47 22.27 -1.65
C ILE A 204 1.27 23.36 -0.61
N LYS A 205 0.09 23.99 -0.64
CA LYS A 205 -0.35 24.94 0.38
C LYS A 205 -1.74 24.57 0.87
N THR A 206 -1.85 24.20 2.14
CA THR A 206 -3.15 23.98 2.79
C THR A 206 -3.87 25.33 2.97
N LEU A 207 -5.15 25.36 2.65
CA LEU A 207 -6.01 26.54 2.77
C LEU A 207 -6.86 26.45 4.04
N TYR A 208 -7.38 27.57 4.49
CA TYR A 208 -8.31 27.62 5.64
C TYR A 208 -9.72 27.12 5.26
N ASP A 209 -10.05 27.15 3.97
CA ASP A 209 -11.33 26.68 3.48
C ASP A 209 -11.45 25.16 3.64
N THR A 210 -12.62 24.72 4.09
CA THR A 210 -12.94 23.30 4.26
C THR A 210 -13.86 22.79 3.16
N TYR A 211 -13.93 21.46 3.01
CA TYR A 211 -14.81 20.77 2.07
C TYR A 211 -15.50 19.58 2.74
N LYS A 212 -16.49 19.02 2.06
CA LYS A 212 -17.18 17.81 2.52
C LYS A 212 -16.99 16.69 1.48
N ILE A 213 -16.68 15.50 1.96
CA ILE A 213 -16.76 14.29 1.15
C ILE A 213 -18.20 13.76 1.27
N PRO A 214 -18.86 13.37 0.16
CA PRO A 214 -20.18 12.74 0.22
C PRO A 214 -20.17 11.55 1.16
N ALA A 215 -21.25 11.36 1.94
CA ALA A 215 -21.31 10.30 2.94
C ALA A 215 -21.30 8.87 2.33
N ASP A 216 -21.74 8.75 1.10
CA ASP A 216 -21.77 7.54 0.28
C ASP A 216 -20.50 7.33 -0.55
N PHE A 217 -19.49 8.19 -0.42
CA PHE A 217 -18.24 8.06 -1.17
C PHE A 217 -17.41 6.86 -0.68
N ASP A 218 -17.16 5.92 -1.60
CA ASP A 218 -16.17 4.85 -1.41
C ASP A 218 -15.10 4.95 -2.51
N ILE A 219 -13.84 5.13 -2.10
CA ILE A 219 -12.72 5.24 -3.02
C ILE A 219 -12.56 3.99 -3.89
N ARG A 220 -12.98 2.82 -3.42
CA ARG A 220 -12.88 1.55 -4.16
C ARG A 220 -13.78 1.51 -5.39
N GLU A 221 -14.91 2.25 -5.36
CA GLU A 221 -15.85 2.36 -6.46
C GLU A 221 -15.38 3.35 -7.55
N GLU A 222 -14.35 4.12 -7.23
CA GLU A 222 -13.78 5.08 -8.17
C GLU A 222 -12.86 4.45 -9.21
N PHE A 223 -12.50 3.19 -9.05
CA PHE A 223 -11.55 2.49 -9.92
C PHE A 223 -12.11 1.17 -10.44
N PRO A 224 -11.72 0.76 -11.67
CA PRO A 224 -11.95 -0.59 -12.14
C PRO A 224 -11.11 -1.58 -11.32
N LYS A 225 -11.44 -2.87 -11.39
CA LYS A 225 -10.65 -3.92 -10.72
C LYS A 225 -9.20 -3.96 -11.21
N PHE A 226 -8.97 -3.61 -12.46
CA PHE A 226 -7.65 -3.55 -13.08
C PHE A 226 -7.37 -2.16 -13.63
N GLY A 227 -6.25 -1.55 -13.23
CA GLY A 227 -5.85 -0.22 -13.64
C GLY A 227 -6.50 0.90 -12.83
N ILE A 228 -6.32 2.14 -13.27
CA ILE A 228 -6.77 3.35 -12.58
C ILE A 228 -7.63 4.26 -13.47
N MET A 229 -7.91 3.85 -14.71
CA MET A 229 -8.70 4.62 -15.65
C MET A 229 -10.11 4.01 -15.78
N LYS A 230 -11.12 4.85 -15.81
CA LYS A 230 -12.54 4.43 -15.81
C LYS A 230 -13.10 4.01 -17.16
N GLU A 231 -12.34 4.17 -18.24
CA GLU A 231 -12.80 3.86 -19.58
C GLU A 231 -12.53 2.39 -19.93
N PRO A 232 -13.51 1.48 -19.75
CA PRO A 232 -13.34 0.09 -20.12
C PRO A 232 -13.38 -0.06 -21.63
N LEU A 233 -12.53 -0.94 -22.16
CA LEU A 233 -12.47 -1.32 -23.55
C LEU A 233 -12.53 -2.83 -23.68
N GLU A 234 -13.42 -3.33 -24.53
CA GLU A 234 -13.44 -4.72 -24.95
C GLU A 234 -12.30 -4.92 -25.95
N VAL A 235 -11.33 -5.75 -25.56
CA VAL A 235 -10.10 -5.97 -26.32
C VAL A 235 -10.08 -7.39 -26.85
N GLU A 236 -9.81 -7.53 -28.15
CA GLU A 236 -9.56 -8.82 -28.80
C GLU A 236 -8.20 -8.78 -29.49
N LEU A 237 -7.30 -9.68 -29.10
CA LEU A 237 -5.93 -9.75 -29.60
C LEU A 237 -5.61 -11.17 -30.08
N LEU A 238 -4.95 -11.28 -31.23
CA LEU A 238 -4.26 -12.48 -31.65
C LEU A 238 -2.78 -12.33 -31.25
N ILE A 239 -2.30 -13.20 -30.36
CA ILE A 239 -0.95 -13.11 -29.78
C ILE A 239 -0.15 -14.35 -30.16
N TYR A 240 1.05 -14.12 -30.66
CA TYR A 240 1.98 -15.15 -31.11
C TYR A 240 3.09 -15.41 -30.08
N PRO A 241 3.79 -16.55 -30.13
CA PRO A 241 5.00 -16.76 -29.33
C PRO A 241 6.04 -15.65 -29.55
N PRO A 242 6.81 -15.28 -28.51
CA PRO A 242 6.84 -15.91 -27.18
C PRO A 242 5.73 -15.44 -26.22
N PHE A 243 5.01 -14.37 -26.56
CA PHE A 243 4.02 -13.76 -25.65
C PHE A 243 2.76 -14.61 -25.47
N ALA A 244 2.42 -15.48 -26.44
CA ALA A 244 1.34 -16.44 -26.32
C ALA A 244 1.51 -17.40 -25.12
N VAL A 245 2.76 -17.60 -24.64
CA VAL A 245 3.06 -18.43 -23.47
C VAL A 245 2.95 -17.62 -22.19
N SER A 246 3.48 -16.39 -22.14
CA SER A 246 3.58 -15.61 -20.92
C SER A 246 2.32 -14.80 -20.58
N VAL A 247 1.54 -14.38 -21.57
CA VAL A 247 0.30 -13.60 -21.34
C VAL A 247 -0.71 -14.37 -20.48
N PRO A 248 -0.94 -15.69 -20.68
CA PRO A 248 -1.84 -16.48 -19.85
C PRO A 248 -1.44 -16.59 -18.36
N GLU A 249 -0.19 -16.35 -18.02
CA GLU A 249 0.31 -16.41 -16.64
C GLU A 249 -0.25 -15.28 -15.74
N SER A 250 -0.91 -14.28 -16.35
CA SER A 250 -1.44 -13.12 -15.64
C SER A 250 -2.88 -12.80 -16.04
N ILE A 251 -3.62 -12.17 -15.12
CA ILE A 251 -4.92 -11.60 -15.41
C ILE A 251 -4.73 -10.12 -15.76
N TRP A 252 -5.06 -9.75 -16.98
CA TRP A 252 -4.85 -8.42 -17.54
C TRP A 252 -6.09 -7.52 -17.52
N GLY A 253 -7.28 -8.13 -17.41
CA GLY A 253 -8.55 -7.41 -17.41
C GLY A 253 -9.70 -8.27 -16.88
N GLU A 254 -10.88 -7.68 -16.79
CA GLU A 254 -12.09 -8.40 -16.42
C GLU A 254 -12.57 -9.28 -17.57
N ASN A 255 -13.29 -10.34 -17.25
CA ASN A 255 -13.87 -11.28 -18.24
C ASN A 255 -12.83 -11.90 -19.19
N GLN A 256 -11.57 -12.01 -18.74
CA GLN A 256 -10.50 -12.56 -19.58
C GLN A 256 -10.81 -13.97 -20.05
N LYS A 257 -10.68 -14.19 -21.36
CA LYS A 257 -10.78 -15.49 -22.03
C LYS A 257 -9.59 -15.69 -22.93
N ILE A 258 -9.07 -16.89 -22.97
CA ILE A 258 -7.93 -17.28 -23.79
C ILE A 258 -8.27 -18.57 -24.51
N GLU A 259 -8.17 -18.54 -25.83
CA GLU A 259 -8.34 -19.72 -26.70
C GLU A 259 -6.99 -20.01 -27.37
N HIS A 260 -6.54 -21.24 -27.31
CA HIS A 260 -5.28 -21.68 -27.93
C HIS A 260 -5.53 -22.19 -29.36
N ASN A 261 -4.70 -21.75 -30.30
CA ASN A 261 -4.73 -22.18 -31.68
C ASN A 261 -3.65 -23.24 -31.94
N ASP A 262 -3.82 -24.03 -32.99
CA ASP A 262 -2.90 -25.13 -33.39
C ASP A 262 -1.50 -24.63 -33.79
N ASP A 263 -1.39 -23.35 -34.21
CA ASP A 263 -0.12 -22.73 -34.59
C ASP A 263 0.67 -22.14 -33.38
N GLY A 264 0.20 -22.41 -32.17
CA GLY A 264 0.79 -21.92 -30.93
C GLY A 264 0.44 -20.47 -30.60
N SER A 265 -0.36 -19.79 -31.39
CA SER A 265 -0.92 -18.50 -31.05
C SER A 265 -2.10 -18.62 -30.09
N ILE A 266 -2.48 -17.52 -29.47
CA ILE A 266 -3.68 -17.43 -28.62
C ILE A 266 -4.59 -16.30 -29.10
N LEU A 267 -5.89 -16.54 -28.99
CA LEU A 267 -6.91 -15.50 -29.08
C LEU A 267 -7.24 -15.03 -27.66
N PHE A 268 -6.85 -13.82 -27.35
CA PHE A 268 -7.06 -13.19 -26.05
C PHE A 268 -8.22 -12.20 -26.13
N ARG A 269 -9.16 -12.31 -25.18
CA ARG A 269 -10.28 -11.38 -25.02
C ARG A 269 -10.36 -10.94 -23.57
N ALA A 270 -10.53 -9.64 -23.32
CA ALA A 270 -10.76 -9.10 -21.98
C ALA A 270 -11.36 -7.70 -22.04
N THR A 271 -12.04 -7.32 -20.95
CA THR A 271 -12.39 -5.93 -20.66
C THR A 271 -11.22 -5.27 -19.94
N MET A 272 -10.49 -4.40 -20.62
CA MET A 272 -9.30 -3.72 -20.08
C MET A 272 -9.57 -2.23 -19.90
N SER A 273 -8.77 -1.56 -19.04
CA SER A 273 -8.95 -0.14 -18.74
C SER A 273 -7.71 0.68 -19.11
N GLY A 274 -7.96 1.87 -19.69
CA GLY A 274 -6.91 2.83 -20.03
C GLY A 274 -6.29 2.60 -21.41
N LYS A 275 -6.89 3.19 -22.43
CA LYS A 275 -6.47 3.10 -23.84
C LYS A 275 -4.95 3.26 -24.04
N GLU A 276 -4.34 4.27 -23.42
CA GLU A 276 -2.89 4.49 -23.53
C GLU A 276 -2.04 3.38 -22.91
N SER A 277 -2.50 2.75 -21.83
CA SER A 277 -1.80 1.61 -21.23
C SER A 277 -1.90 0.37 -22.12
N ILE A 278 -3.06 0.15 -22.73
CA ILE A 278 -3.31 -0.95 -23.65
C ILE A 278 -2.42 -0.78 -24.90
N LYS A 279 -2.38 0.41 -25.51
CA LYS A 279 -1.50 0.69 -26.66
C LYS A 279 -0.04 0.39 -26.34
N LYS A 280 0.47 0.85 -25.20
CA LYS A 280 1.84 0.59 -24.77
C LYS A 280 2.13 -0.88 -24.55
N TRP A 281 1.18 -1.62 -23.99
CA TRP A 281 1.31 -3.07 -23.79
C TRP A 281 1.40 -3.80 -25.14
N ILE A 282 0.53 -3.45 -26.10
CA ILE A 282 0.55 -3.99 -27.45
C ILE A 282 1.87 -3.67 -28.16
N LEU A 283 2.27 -2.39 -28.19
CA LEU A 283 3.52 -1.95 -28.81
C LEU A 283 4.76 -2.63 -28.17
N GLY A 284 4.69 -2.94 -26.86
CA GLY A 284 5.75 -3.66 -26.17
C GLY A 284 5.93 -5.11 -26.59
N MET A 285 4.92 -5.74 -27.19
CA MET A 285 5.00 -7.08 -27.77
C MET A 285 5.49 -7.08 -29.24
N GLY A 286 5.60 -5.91 -29.84
CA GLY A 286 6.09 -5.74 -31.21
C GLY A 286 5.24 -6.51 -32.24
N ALA A 287 5.91 -7.26 -33.11
CA ALA A 287 5.26 -8.03 -34.16
C ALA A 287 4.53 -9.29 -33.67
N SER A 288 4.69 -9.65 -32.38
CA SER A 288 4.06 -10.84 -31.81
C SER A 288 2.60 -10.65 -31.38
N VAL A 289 1.99 -9.51 -31.71
CA VAL A 289 0.58 -9.25 -31.40
C VAL A 289 -0.12 -8.54 -32.54
N ARG A 290 -1.35 -8.95 -32.78
CA ARG A 290 -2.25 -8.27 -33.70
C ARG A 290 -3.53 -7.92 -32.95
N MET A 291 -3.86 -6.63 -32.88
CA MET A 291 -5.14 -6.19 -32.34
C MET A 291 -6.23 -6.42 -33.37
N LEU A 292 -7.27 -7.15 -32.96
CA LEU A 292 -8.45 -7.40 -33.77
C LEU A 292 -9.53 -6.35 -33.48
N GLU A 293 -9.83 -6.16 -32.19
CA GLU A 293 -10.78 -5.15 -31.72
C GLU A 293 -10.25 -4.42 -30.47
N PRO A 294 -10.65 -3.16 -30.22
CA PRO A 294 -11.48 -2.30 -31.10
C PRO A 294 -10.66 -1.70 -32.25
N ARG A 295 -11.31 -1.54 -33.40
CA ARG A 295 -10.68 -1.05 -34.65
C ARG A 295 -10.02 0.33 -34.46
N GLU A 296 -10.67 1.24 -33.75
CA GLU A 296 -10.14 2.59 -33.49
C GLU A 296 -8.76 2.54 -32.79
N VAL A 297 -8.62 1.72 -31.74
CA VAL A 297 -7.35 1.58 -31.03
C VAL A 297 -6.30 0.89 -31.87
N ARG A 298 -6.69 -0.08 -32.71
CA ARG A 298 -5.80 -0.71 -33.69
C ARG A 298 -5.21 0.31 -34.66
N GLU A 299 -6.03 1.22 -35.19
CA GLU A 299 -5.57 2.28 -36.09
C GLU A 299 -4.58 3.21 -35.40
N GLU A 300 -4.80 3.56 -34.13
CA GLU A 300 -3.85 4.33 -33.32
C GLU A 300 -2.55 3.58 -33.07
N VAL A 301 -2.58 2.27 -32.80
CA VAL A 301 -1.39 1.43 -32.63
C VAL A 301 -0.56 1.41 -33.92
N VAL A 302 -1.20 1.27 -35.07
CA VAL A 302 -0.53 1.29 -36.39
C VAL A 302 0.12 2.65 -36.62
N GLU A 303 -0.56 3.74 -36.31
CA GLU A 303 -0.03 5.10 -36.47
C GLU A 303 1.20 5.35 -35.55
N GLU A 304 1.15 4.90 -34.29
CA GLU A 304 2.31 4.99 -33.40
C GLU A 304 3.48 4.14 -33.90
N GLY A 305 3.19 2.98 -34.50
CA GLY A 305 4.22 2.15 -35.15
C GLY A 305 4.88 2.84 -36.33
N ARG A 306 4.12 3.57 -37.17
CA ARG A 306 4.67 4.37 -38.27
C ARG A 306 5.56 5.49 -37.78
N LYS A 307 5.10 6.25 -36.79
CA LYS A 307 5.91 7.31 -36.16
C LYS A 307 7.21 6.78 -35.56
N LEU A 308 7.17 5.57 -34.99
CA LEU A 308 8.38 4.92 -34.46
C LEU A 308 9.38 4.66 -35.60
N LEU A 309 8.95 4.14 -36.74
CA LEU A 309 9.81 3.91 -37.90
C LEU A 309 10.41 5.23 -38.43
N GLU A 310 9.58 6.27 -38.59
CA GLU A 310 10.03 7.60 -39.06
C GLU A 310 11.15 8.17 -38.16
N VAL A 311 11.07 7.99 -36.84
CA VAL A 311 12.12 8.43 -35.91
C VAL A 311 13.44 7.69 -36.15
N TYR A 312 13.39 6.39 -36.46
CA TYR A 312 14.63 5.60 -36.70
C TYR A 312 15.16 5.77 -38.13
N ASP A 313 14.29 6.01 -39.11
CA ASP A 313 14.69 6.24 -40.51
C ASP A 313 15.30 7.65 -40.71
N SER A 314 15.11 8.58 -39.75
CA SER A 314 15.66 9.93 -39.78
C SER A 314 17.09 10.04 -39.24
N PHE A 315 17.71 8.92 -38.85
CA PHE A 315 19.10 8.79 -38.44
C PHE A 315 19.95 8.07 -39.49
#